data_8c0a7cdfa85a881b1de62b14e8ad493a
#
_entry.id   8c0a7cdfa85a881b1de62b14e8ad493a
#
_cell.length_a   1.000
_cell.length_b   1.000
_cell.length_c   1.000
_cell.angle_alpha   90.00
_cell.angle_beta   90.00
_cell.angle_gamma   90.00
#
_symmetry.space_group_name_H-M   'P 1'
#
loop_
_entity.id
_entity.type
_entity.pdbx_description
1 polymer ?
#
loop_
_entity_poly.entity_id
_entity_poly.type
_entity_poly.pdbx_seq_one_letter_code
_entity_poly.pdbx_strand_id
1 'polypeptide(L)'
;MNLFSSTNINLLERALNGSALSQRAISQNIANVDTPNFKAKQVHFQDTLKEAMENAKLRAYRTDSRHYEFGTNPTEPYITVRKDTMYNHNLNNVDIDKEMSDLAKNQIYYSAIVERVNGGFNSLATAIKGGR
;
A
#
# COMPACT_ATOMS: atom_id res chain seq x y z
N MET A 1 -9.04 25.48 8.30
CA MET A 1 -9.42 24.05 8.29
C MET A 1 -8.95 23.44 6.99
N ASN A 2 -7.99 22.52 7.04
CA ASN A 2 -7.51 21.82 5.84
C ASN A 2 -8.47 20.66 5.55
N LEU A 3 -9.52 20.91 4.78
CA LEU A 3 -10.54 19.91 4.42
C LEU A 3 -9.96 18.72 3.63
N PHE A 4 -8.79 18.90 2.99
CA PHE A 4 -8.10 17.88 2.19
C PHE A 4 -7.03 17.09 2.96
N SER A 5 -6.73 17.46 4.20
CA SER A 5 -5.77 16.71 5.04
C SER A 5 -6.47 15.81 6.06
N SER A 6 -7.59 15.20 5.68
CA SER A 6 -8.15 14.17 6.54
C SER A 6 -7.20 12.97 6.53
N THR A 7 -6.84 12.50 7.69
CA THR A 7 -6.00 11.30 7.90
C THR A 7 -6.46 10.12 7.02
N ASN A 8 -7.77 10.04 6.77
CA ASN A 8 -8.38 8.99 5.94
C ASN A 8 -8.02 9.11 4.45
N ILE A 9 -8.00 10.33 3.87
CA ILE A 9 -7.65 10.52 2.44
C ILE A 9 -6.18 10.19 2.22
N ASN A 10 -5.29 10.66 3.09
CA ASN A 10 -3.86 10.35 3.02
C ASN A 10 -3.59 8.84 3.19
N LEU A 11 -4.37 8.17 4.04
CA LEU A 11 -4.28 6.71 4.21
C LEU A 11 -4.71 5.97 2.94
N LEU A 12 -5.81 6.39 2.31
CA LEU A 12 -6.31 5.82 1.06
C LEU A 12 -5.35 6.07 -0.11
N GLU A 13 -4.74 7.25 -0.18
CA GLU A 13 -3.70 7.57 -1.17
C GLU A 13 -2.49 6.64 -1.03
N ARG A 14 -2.00 6.44 0.19
CA ARG A 14 -0.90 5.49 0.46
C ARG A 14 -1.27 4.06 0.09
N ALA A 15 -2.49 3.63 0.41
CA ALA A 15 -2.99 2.31 0.06
C ALA A 15 -3.08 2.13 -1.46
N LEU A 16 -3.51 3.16 -2.19
CA LEU A 16 -3.56 3.16 -3.65
C LEU A 16 -2.16 3.05 -4.26
N ASN A 17 -1.22 3.86 -3.77
CA ASN A 17 0.18 3.84 -4.21
C ASN A 17 0.84 2.49 -3.91
N GLY A 18 0.61 1.92 -2.73
CA GLY A 18 1.10 0.59 -2.35
C GLY A 18 0.54 -0.52 -3.24
N SER A 19 -0.76 -0.47 -3.55
CA SER A 19 -1.40 -1.43 -4.46
C SER A 19 -0.88 -1.30 -5.90
N ALA A 20 -0.67 -0.08 -6.39
CA ALA A 20 -0.08 0.16 -7.71
C ALA A 20 1.37 -0.34 -7.79
N LEU A 21 2.16 -0.15 -6.72
CA LEU A 21 3.52 -0.68 -6.63
C LEU A 21 3.53 -2.22 -6.62
N SER A 22 2.59 -2.83 -5.90
CA SER A 22 2.40 -4.30 -5.87
C SER A 22 2.02 -4.83 -7.24
N GLN A 23 1.10 -4.18 -7.94
CA GLN A 23 0.73 -4.53 -9.32
C GLN A 23 1.95 -4.56 -10.24
N ARG A 24 2.80 -3.54 -10.14
CA ARG A 24 4.03 -3.46 -10.95
C ARG A 24 5.01 -4.58 -10.60
N ALA A 25 5.20 -4.88 -9.32
CA ALA A 25 6.11 -5.94 -8.88
C ALA A 25 5.63 -7.32 -9.35
N ILE A 26 4.33 -7.63 -9.18
CA ILE A 26 3.73 -8.88 -9.63
C ILE A 26 3.84 -9.01 -11.15
N SER A 27 3.53 -7.97 -11.92
CA SER A 27 3.68 -7.97 -13.38
C SER A 27 5.12 -8.23 -13.82
N GLN A 28 6.10 -7.65 -13.11
CA GLN A 28 7.52 -7.92 -13.38
C GLN A 28 7.90 -9.37 -13.04
N ASN A 29 7.37 -9.94 -11.97
CA ASN A 29 7.60 -11.34 -11.60
C ASN A 29 7.05 -12.28 -12.68
N ILE A 30 5.80 -12.07 -13.11
CA ILE A 30 5.17 -12.86 -14.17
C ILE A 30 5.95 -12.77 -15.48
N ALA A 31 6.34 -11.54 -15.90
CA ALA A 31 7.10 -11.34 -17.13
C ALA A 31 8.49 -12.01 -17.12
N ASN A 32 9.03 -12.31 -15.94
CA ASN A 32 10.35 -12.90 -15.77
C ASN A 32 10.30 -14.35 -15.24
N VAL A 33 9.18 -15.03 -15.35
CA VAL A 33 9.02 -16.42 -14.84
C VAL A 33 10.00 -17.39 -15.48
N ASP A 34 10.32 -17.20 -16.75
CA ASP A 34 11.28 -18.03 -17.50
C ASP A 34 12.71 -17.46 -17.52
N THR A 35 12.94 -16.31 -16.91
CA THR A 35 14.28 -15.70 -16.89
C THR A 35 15.18 -16.41 -15.87
N PRO A 36 16.33 -16.99 -16.29
CA PRO A 36 17.25 -17.66 -15.38
C PRO A 36 17.78 -16.69 -14.31
N ASN A 37 17.97 -17.20 -13.09
CA ASN A 37 18.46 -16.46 -11.92
C ASN A 37 17.59 -15.28 -11.47
N PHE A 38 16.41 -15.06 -12.05
CA PHE A 38 15.53 -13.99 -11.59
C PHE A 38 15.02 -14.28 -10.18
N LYS A 39 14.92 -13.24 -9.36
CA LYS A 39 14.41 -13.31 -8.00
C LYS A 39 13.16 -12.47 -7.89
N ALA A 40 12.08 -13.11 -7.43
CA ALA A 40 10.78 -12.47 -7.26
C ALA A 40 10.87 -11.25 -6.34
N LYS A 41 10.19 -10.19 -6.74
CA LYS A 41 10.03 -8.95 -5.97
C LYS A 41 8.76 -9.05 -5.14
N GLN A 42 8.84 -8.62 -3.89
CA GLN A 42 7.70 -8.54 -2.99
C GLN A 42 7.58 -7.13 -2.44
N VAL A 43 6.37 -6.61 -2.41
CA VAL A 43 6.07 -5.28 -1.83
C VAL A 43 5.49 -5.45 -0.44
N HIS A 44 6.07 -4.77 0.52
CA HIS A 44 5.59 -4.70 1.90
C HIS A 44 4.87 -3.37 2.10
N PHE A 45 3.56 -3.34 1.83
CA PHE A 45 2.76 -2.16 2.07
C PHE A 45 1.69 -2.36 3.15
N GLN A 46 1.19 -3.59 3.34
CA GLN A 46 0.21 -3.88 4.37
C GLN A 46 0.78 -3.69 5.77
N ASP A 47 2.02 -4.10 5.96
CA ASP A 47 2.74 -3.93 7.23
C ASP A 47 2.98 -2.44 7.52
N THR A 48 3.41 -1.68 6.50
CA THR A 48 3.61 -0.24 6.63
C THR A 48 2.30 0.53 6.87
N LEU A 49 1.20 0.07 6.26
CA LEU A 49 -0.12 0.64 6.49
C LEU A 49 -0.61 0.37 7.92
N LYS A 50 -0.42 -0.85 8.40
CA LYS A 50 -0.76 -1.24 9.77
C LYS A 50 0.06 -0.45 10.79
N GLU A 51 1.35 -0.32 10.58
CA GLU A 51 2.25 0.49 11.42
C GLU A 51 1.83 1.97 11.42
N ALA A 52 1.49 2.53 10.26
CA ALA A 52 0.98 3.90 10.14
C ALA A 52 -0.34 4.09 10.91
N MET A 53 -1.23 3.10 10.90
CA MET A 53 -2.48 3.13 11.67
C MET A 53 -2.25 3.01 13.18
N GLU A 54 -1.31 2.18 13.60
CA GLU A 54 -0.95 2.01 15.02
C GLU A 54 -0.26 3.28 15.56
N ASN A 55 0.66 3.84 14.80
CA ASN A 55 1.34 5.10 15.15
C ASN A 55 0.37 6.29 15.21
N ALA A 56 -0.67 6.32 14.37
CA ALA A 56 -1.70 7.35 14.43
C ALA A 56 -2.53 7.31 15.73
N LYS A 57 -2.58 6.17 16.42
CA LYS A 57 -3.26 6.00 17.70
C LYS A 57 -2.39 6.50 18.88
N LEU A 58 -1.07 6.52 18.71
CA LEU A 58 -0.11 6.92 19.74
C LEU A 58 0.24 8.42 19.63
N ARG A 59 -0.76 9.29 19.72
CA ARG A 59 -0.48 10.74 19.82
C ARG A 59 -0.08 11.08 21.24
N ALA A 60 1.13 11.63 21.39
CA ALA A 60 1.56 12.21 22.66
C ALA A 60 0.66 13.41 23.02
N TYR A 61 0.07 13.40 24.23
CA TYR A 61 -0.57 14.59 24.76
C TYR A 61 0.51 15.60 25.14
N ARG A 62 0.69 16.63 24.32
CA ARG A 62 1.69 17.67 24.54
C ARG A 62 1.05 18.85 25.25
N THR A 63 1.57 19.14 26.42
CA THR A 63 1.22 20.34 27.19
C THR A 63 2.17 21.50 26.89
N ASP A 64 3.34 21.25 26.25
CA ASP A 64 4.33 22.24 25.87
C ASP A 64 4.90 21.97 24.48
N SER A 65 5.23 23.02 23.72
CA SER A 65 5.82 22.93 22.37
C SER A 65 7.23 22.31 22.34
N ARG A 66 7.90 22.23 23.48
CA ARG A 66 9.22 21.60 23.64
C ARG A 66 9.16 20.07 23.77
N HIS A 67 7.99 19.51 23.99
CA HIS A 67 7.83 18.06 24.07
C HIS A 67 7.98 17.44 22.69
N TYR A 68 8.85 16.44 22.59
CA TYR A 68 9.04 15.66 21.35
C TYR A 68 7.77 14.84 21.04
N GLU A 69 7.40 14.84 19.78
CA GLU A 69 6.43 13.84 19.29
C GLU A 69 7.11 12.47 19.20
N PHE A 70 6.36 11.41 19.48
CA PHE A 70 6.79 10.07 19.08
C PHE A 70 6.98 10.11 17.55
N GLY A 71 8.19 9.78 17.10
CA GLY A 71 8.53 9.88 15.69
C GLY A 71 7.58 8.99 14.87
N THR A 72 6.65 9.63 14.19
CA THR A 72 5.89 9.00 13.12
C THR A 72 6.75 9.05 11.87
N ASN A 73 7.65 8.10 11.69
CA ASN A 73 8.20 7.88 10.36
C ASN A 73 7.07 7.32 9.50
N PRO A 74 6.58 8.08 8.51
CA PRO A 74 5.68 7.52 7.51
C PRO A 74 6.49 6.51 6.72
N THR A 75 6.37 5.25 7.09
CA THR A 75 7.04 4.17 6.37
C THR A 75 6.37 4.06 5.00
N GLU A 76 7.09 4.43 3.96
CA GLU A 76 6.61 4.26 2.59
C GLU A 76 6.65 2.78 2.19
N PRO A 77 5.78 2.33 1.28
CA PRO A 77 5.85 0.98 0.75
C PRO A 77 7.23 0.71 0.14
N TYR A 78 7.86 -0.40 0.51
CA TYR A 78 9.17 -0.76 -0.01
C TYR A 78 9.15 -2.13 -0.68
N ILE A 79 10.10 -2.32 -1.60
CA ILE A 79 10.26 -3.56 -2.36
C ILE A 79 11.40 -4.34 -1.75
N THR A 80 11.18 -5.63 -1.50
CA THR A 80 12.23 -6.60 -1.17
C THR A 80 12.36 -7.64 -2.28
N VAL A 81 13.55 -8.17 -2.43
CA VAL A 81 13.83 -9.30 -3.32
C VAL A 81 13.85 -10.56 -2.49
N ARG A 82 13.03 -11.54 -2.85
CA ARG A 82 12.97 -12.83 -2.17
C ARG A 82 14.23 -13.63 -2.47
N LYS A 83 14.97 -14.02 -1.40
CA LYS A 83 16.24 -14.76 -1.52
C LYS A 83 16.12 -16.26 -1.21
N ASP A 84 15.01 -16.67 -0.66
CA ASP A 84 14.86 -17.86 0.19
C ASP A 84 14.26 -19.08 -0.49
N THR A 85 13.84 -19.01 -1.74
CA THR A 85 13.26 -20.17 -2.42
C THR A 85 13.81 -20.33 -3.84
N MET A 86 14.17 -21.55 -4.20
CA MET A 86 14.34 -21.98 -5.59
C MET A 86 13.09 -22.77 -5.98
N TYR A 87 12.27 -22.21 -6.88
CA TYR A 87 11.09 -22.91 -7.40
C TYR A 87 11.44 -23.72 -8.65
N ASN A 88 12.29 -23.19 -9.49
CA ASN A 88 12.69 -23.79 -10.76
C ASN A 88 14.16 -24.20 -10.76
N HIS A 89 14.50 -25.23 -11.57
CA HIS A 89 15.89 -25.68 -11.78
C HIS A 89 16.83 -24.63 -12.36
N ASN A 90 16.30 -23.57 -12.96
CA ASN A 90 17.06 -22.43 -13.49
C ASN A 90 17.37 -21.35 -12.45
N LEU A 91 17.25 -21.66 -11.15
CA LEU A 91 17.47 -20.76 -10.03
C LEU A 91 16.46 -19.58 -9.93
N ASN A 92 15.37 -19.62 -10.70
CA ASN A 92 14.26 -18.70 -10.61
C ASN A 92 13.36 -19.10 -9.41
N ASN A 93 12.84 -18.14 -8.66
CA ASN A 93 11.96 -18.39 -7.53
C ASN A 93 10.53 -17.82 -7.72
N VAL A 94 10.16 -17.50 -8.97
CA VAL A 94 8.80 -17.06 -9.30
C VAL A 94 7.90 -18.27 -9.44
N ASP A 95 6.78 -18.25 -8.72
CA ASP A 95 5.68 -19.21 -8.85
C ASP A 95 4.52 -18.49 -9.55
N ILE A 96 4.23 -18.88 -10.80
CA ILE A 96 3.23 -18.22 -11.63
C ILE A 96 1.81 -18.32 -11.05
N ASP A 97 1.45 -19.44 -10.46
CA ASP A 97 0.12 -19.67 -9.90
C ASP A 97 -0.11 -18.76 -8.69
N LYS A 98 0.93 -18.62 -7.86
CA LYS A 98 0.93 -17.69 -6.74
C LYS A 98 0.86 -16.24 -7.21
N GLU A 99 1.69 -15.83 -8.17
CA GLU A 99 1.71 -14.47 -8.69
C GLU A 99 0.36 -14.10 -9.34
N MET A 100 -0.26 -15.02 -10.09
CA MET A 100 -1.58 -14.79 -10.68
C MET A 100 -2.68 -14.67 -9.61
N SER A 101 -2.62 -15.48 -8.56
CA SER A 101 -3.53 -15.34 -7.41
C SER A 101 -3.35 -14.00 -6.71
N ASP A 102 -2.11 -13.58 -6.50
CA ASP A 102 -1.80 -12.31 -5.84
C ASP A 102 -2.16 -11.11 -6.73
N LEU A 103 -2.05 -11.25 -8.07
CA LEU A 103 -2.55 -10.29 -9.04
C LEU A 103 -4.07 -10.07 -8.89
N ALA A 104 -4.84 -11.16 -8.88
CA ALA A 104 -6.29 -11.10 -8.73
C ALA A 104 -6.71 -10.45 -7.41
N LYS A 105 -6.08 -10.84 -6.29
CA LYS A 105 -6.32 -10.23 -4.97
C LYS A 105 -6.01 -8.73 -4.98
N ASN A 106 -4.87 -8.35 -5.56
CA ASN A 106 -4.45 -6.96 -5.62
C ASN A 106 -5.42 -6.12 -6.47
N GLN A 107 -5.96 -6.68 -7.55
CA GLN A 107 -6.93 -5.99 -8.40
C GLN A 107 -8.26 -5.73 -7.68
N ILE A 108 -8.75 -6.71 -6.93
CA ILE A 108 -9.95 -6.54 -6.09
C ILE A 108 -9.70 -5.46 -5.03
N TYR A 109 -8.54 -5.51 -4.38
CA TYR A 109 -8.16 -4.53 -3.36
C TYR A 109 -8.04 -3.12 -3.93
N TYR A 110 -7.40 -2.97 -5.09
CA TYR A 110 -7.28 -1.68 -5.80
C TYR A 110 -8.66 -1.09 -6.13
N SER A 111 -9.56 -1.90 -6.69
CA SER A 111 -10.92 -1.46 -7.02
C SER A 111 -11.69 -1.00 -5.78
N ALA A 112 -11.59 -1.73 -4.68
CA ALA A 112 -12.23 -1.36 -3.41
C ALA A 112 -11.70 -0.02 -2.86
N ILE A 113 -10.39 0.23 -2.97
CA ILE A 113 -9.80 1.51 -2.55
C ILE A 113 -10.32 2.65 -3.44
N VAL A 114 -10.36 2.45 -4.76
CA VAL A 114 -10.88 3.45 -5.72
C VAL A 114 -12.34 3.82 -5.40
N GLU A 115 -13.17 2.84 -5.14
CA GLU A 115 -14.57 3.07 -4.73
C GLU A 115 -14.65 3.86 -3.42
N ARG A 116 -13.78 3.54 -2.46
CA ARG A 116 -13.74 4.24 -1.17
C ARG A 116 -13.29 5.70 -1.33
N VAL A 117 -12.30 5.95 -2.19
CA VAL A 117 -11.84 7.30 -2.52
C VAL A 117 -12.96 8.11 -3.20
N ASN A 118 -13.61 7.51 -4.19
CA ASN A 118 -14.74 8.15 -4.89
C ASN A 118 -15.88 8.46 -3.93
N GLY A 119 -16.23 7.55 -3.02
CA GLY A 119 -17.23 7.78 -1.97
C GLY A 119 -16.86 8.95 -1.08
N GLY A 120 -15.58 9.08 -0.70
CA GLY A 120 -15.07 10.21 0.07
C GLY A 120 -15.23 11.54 -0.64
N PHE A 121 -14.85 11.59 -1.93
CA PHE A 121 -15.02 12.81 -2.75
C PHE A 121 -16.49 13.17 -3.01
N ASN A 122 -17.34 12.17 -3.24
CA ASN A 122 -18.78 12.41 -3.41
C ASN A 122 -19.41 12.98 -2.12
N SER A 123 -19.02 12.48 -0.95
CA SER A 123 -19.47 13.02 0.32
C SER A 123 -19.05 14.48 0.51
N LEU A 124 -17.81 14.81 0.15
CA LEU A 124 -17.33 16.20 0.18
C LEU A 124 -18.10 17.09 -0.82
N ALA A 125 -18.30 16.61 -2.04
CA ALA A 125 -19.05 17.33 -3.06
C ALA A 125 -20.51 17.61 -2.63
N THR A 126 -21.16 16.63 -1.99
CA THR A 126 -22.51 16.78 -1.44
C THR A 126 -22.55 17.81 -0.31
N ALA A 127 -21.57 17.80 0.58
CA ALA A 127 -21.46 18.78 1.66
C ALA A 127 -21.27 20.21 1.13
N ILE A 128 -20.43 20.38 0.10
CA ILE A 128 -20.17 21.69 -0.54
C ILE A 128 -21.41 22.21 -1.28
N LYS A 129 -22.17 21.32 -1.93
CA LYS A 129 -23.41 21.67 -2.66
C LYS A 129 -24.63 21.90 -1.75
N GLY A 130 -24.45 21.83 -0.42
CA GLY A 130 -25.52 22.07 0.53
C GLY A 130 -26.47 20.88 0.74
N GLY A 131 -26.00 19.66 0.48
CA GLY A 131 -26.74 18.43 0.80
C GLY A 131 -27.91 18.13 -0.16
N ARG A 132 -27.92 18.71 -1.35
CA ARG A 132 -28.92 18.43 -2.39
C ARG A 132 -28.37 17.54 -3.47
#